data_2621c2a11c95c0ef84323b0038a3803a
#
_entry.id   2621c2a11c95c0ef84323b0038a3803a
#
_cell.length_a   1.000
_cell.length_b   1.000
_cell.length_c   1.000
_cell.angle_alpha   90.00
_cell.angle_beta   90.00
_cell.angle_gamma   90.00
#
_symmetry.space_group_name_H-M   'P 1'
#
loop_
_entity.id
_entity.type
_entity.pdbx_description
1 polymer ?
#
loop_
_entity_poly.entity_id
_entity_poly.type
_entity_poly.pdbx_seq_one_letter_code
_entity_poly.pdbx_strand_id
1 'polypeptide(L)'
;MNIELKEITVQELTNGYKDNNDDGVVGYGGKLDIRPPYQRNFVYDEKEKIAVIDTLTKNFPLNVMYWAVRDDGNFEVIDGQQRTISICQYVSNDFFYKDMTFANLPTDKQEQILEYKLMVYFCSGKPSEKLDWFETINIAGKVLTEQELRNAVYSGSWVSDAKRYFSKNSRPKIGDEYLNGSANRQEYLEKAIDWISEGKIKEYMSKNQFESNANELWLYFQSVINWVKVTFPKYRKEMKGIEWGVLYNEFKNDKWDAKALEEEITDLMLDEDVSNKKGIYYFVLNRKERHLSIRAFSEKQKREAFERQKGICVKCGEKFELNEMEADHITPWHEGGKTAADNCQMLCKHDNRIKSGK
;
A
#
# COMPACT_ATOMS: atom_id res chain seq x y z
N MET A 1 -27.51 -5.83 15.97
CA MET A 1 -26.33 -6.40 16.65
C MET A 1 -26.53 -6.33 18.17
N ASN A 2 -26.25 -7.40 18.94
CA ASN A 2 -26.23 -7.39 20.39
C ASN A 2 -24.78 -7.35 20.88
N ILE A 3 -24.50 -6.51 21.90
CA ILE A 3 -23.14 -6.27 22.43
C ILE A 3 -23.20 -6.47 23.95
N GLU A 4 -22.41 -7.41 24.46
CA GLU A 4 -22.30 -7.74 25.90
C GLU A 4 -20.87 -7.52 26.37
N LEU A 5 -20.67 -6.73 27.43
CA LEU A 5 -19.35 -6.51 28.02
C LEU A 5 -19.07 -7.63 29.06
N LYS A 6 -17.90 -8.28 28.92
CA LYS A 6 -17.38 -9.25 29.88
C LYS A 6 -15.96 -8.93 30.29
N GLU A 7 -15.61 -9.33 31.50
CA GLU A 7 -14.24 -9.34 32.01
C GLU A 7 -13.62 -10.71 31.70
N ILE A 8 -12.48 -10.71 31.03
CA ILE A 8 -11.70 -11.93 30.73
C ILE A 8 -10.32 -11.75 31.34
N THR A 9 -9.86 -12.70 32.17
CA THR A 9 -8.50 -12.63 32.70
C THR A 9 -7.46 -12.94 31.65
N VAL A 10 -6.24 -12.42 31.82
CA VAL A 10 -5.10 -12.79 30.96
C VAL A 10 -4.88 -14.31 31.01
N GLN A 11 -5.06 -14.93 32.16
CA GLN A 11 -4.98 -16.40 32.32
C GLN A 11 -5.96 -17.12 31.39
N GLU A 12 -7.22 -16.69 31.38
CA GLU A 12 -8.25 -17.26 30.48
C GLU A 12 -7.90 -17.06 29.02
N LEU A 13 -7.47 -15.85 28.66
CA LEU A 13 -7.08 -15.50 27.29
C LEU A 13 -5.93 -16.37 26.77
N THR A 14 -4.88 -16.54 27.60
CA THR A 14 -3.66 -17.24 27.20
C THR A 14 -3.77 -18.76 27.29
N ASN A 15 -4.81 -19.26 27.91
CA ASN A 15 -5.07 -20.71 27.96
C ASN A 15 -5.20 -21.27 26.54
N GLY A 16 -4.39 -22.30 26.23
CA GLY A 16 -4.39 -22.94 24.92
C GLY A 16 -3.91 -22.06 23.78
N TYR A 17 -3.15 -20.97 24.08
CA TYR A 17 -2.55 -20.12 23.05
C TYR A 17 -1.63 -20.92 22.15
N LYS A 18 -1.83 -20.74 20.84
CA LYS A 18 -0.95 -21.27 19.78
C LYS A 18 -0.85 -20.26 18.65
N ASP A 19 0.37 -19.93 18.26
CA ASP A 19 0.67 -19.16 17.07
C ASP A 19 1.29 -20.09 16.03
N ASN A 20 0.52 -20.41 15.00
CA ASN A 20 0.97 -21.24 13.88
C ASN A 20 1.46 -20.37 12.72
N ASN A 21 1.98 -19.19 13.02
CA ASN A 21 2.42 -18.22 12.02
C ASN A 21 1.30 -17.91 11.00
N ASP A 22 1.56 -18.21 9.72
CA ASP A 22 0.64 -17.89 8.63
C ASP A 22 -0.68 -18.71 8.67
N ASP A 23 -0.76 -19.78 9.47
CA ASP A 23 -1.94 -20.68 9.52
C ASP A 23 -2.99 -20.31 10.57
N GLY A 24 -2.71 -19.29 11.38
CA GLY A 24 -3.67 -18.75 12.36
C GLY A 24 -3.09 -18.63 13.76
N VAL A 25 -3.80 -17.89 14.60
CA VAL A 25 -3.47 -17.68 16.02
C VAL A 25 -4.73 -17.92 16.85
N VAL A 26 -4.64 -18.79 17.82
CA VAL A 26 -5.78 -19.13 18.68
C VAL A 26 -5.44 -18.95 20.15
N GLY A 27 -6.45 -18.72 20.97
CA GLY A 27 -6.37 -18.62 22.43
C GLY A 27 -7.71 -18.91 23.09
N TYR A 28 -7.84 -18.56 24.37
CA TYR A 28 -9.08 -18.75 25.13
C TYR A 28 -9.62 -20.20 25.07
N GLY A 29 -8.74 -21.14 25.42
CA GLY A 29 -9.06 -22.57 25.35
C GLY A 29 -9.24 -23.09 23.91
N GLY A 30 -8.66 -22.45 22.92
CA GLY A 30 -8.81 -22.77 21.50
C GLY A 30 -10.11 -22.26 20.87
N LYS A 31 -10.94 -21.55 21.62
CA LYS A 31 -12.24 -21.02 21.16
C LYS A 31 -12.14 -19.65 20.49
N LEU A 32 -11.05 -18.91 20.70
CA LEU A 32 -10.83 -17.58 20.12
C LEU A 32 -9.88 -17.68 18.94
N ASP A 33 -10.36 -17.32 17.76
CA ASP A 33 -9.51 -17.02 16.61
C ASP A 33 -9.00 -15.58 16.76
N ILE A 34 -7.73 -15.44 17.16
CA ILE A 34 -7.11 -14.14 17.42
C ILE A 34 -6.74 -13.45 16.10
N ARG A 35 -6.45 -14.24 15.07
CA ARG A 35 -6.12 -13.73 13.74
C ARG A 35 -6.94 -14.39 12.65
N PRO A 36 -8.22 -14.04 12.55
CA PRO A 36 -9.07 -14.56 11.48
C PRO A 36 -8.50 -14.23 10.09
N PRO A 37 -8.80 -15.03 9.05
CA PRO A 37 -8.20 -14.93 7.73
C PRO A 37 -8.27 -13.55 7.06
N TYR A 38 -9.26 -12.75 7.39
CA TYR A 38 -9.43 -11.40 6.85
C TYR A 38 -8.56 -10.35 7.54
N GLN A 39 -8.08 -10.59 8.76
CA GLN A 39 -7.23 -9.64 9.46
C GLN A 39 -5.78 -9.69 8.96
N ARG A 40 -5.06 -8.59 9.19
CA ARG A 40 -3.63 -8.48 8.87
C ARG A 40 -2.76 -9.36 9.76
N ASN A 41 -1.52 -9.57 9.34
CA ASN A 41 -0.50 -10.17 10.18
C ASN A 41 -0.14 -9.26 11.37
N PHE A 42 0.56 -9.83 12.36
CA PHE A 42 1.06 -9.08 13.48
C PHE A 42 2.07 -8.00 13.03
N VAL A 43 1.86 -6.75 13.44
CA VAL A 43 2.63 -5.59 12.97
C VAL A 43 3.18 -4.71 14.08
N TYR A 44 2.88 -5.00 15.36
CA TYR A 44 3.47 -4.24 16.46
C TYR A 44 4.99 -4.43 16.50
N ASP A 45 5.72 -3.34 16.60
CA ASP A 45 7.14 -3.37 16.88
C ASP A 45 7.40 -3.71 18.37
N GLU A 46 8.67 -3.83 18.73
CA GLU A 46 9.07 -4.18 20.10
C GLU A 46 8.61 -3.14 21.13
N LYS A 47 8.63 -1.85 20.78
CA LYS A 47 8.18 -0.76 21.66
C LYS A 47 6.67 -0.83 21.91
N GLU A 48 5.90 -1.10 20.87
CA GLU A 48 4.45 -1.26 20.95
C GLU A 48 4.07 -2.47 21.83
N LYS A 49 4.76 -3.60 21.68
CA LYS A 49 4.59 -4.78 22.57
C LYS A 49 4.90 -4.47 24.01
N ILE A 50 6.06 -3.85 24.27
CA ILE A 50 6.50 -3.44 25.60
C ILE A 50 5.48 -2.51 26.25
N ALA A 51 4.91 -1.56 25.51
CA ALA A 51 3.89 -0.65 26.03
C ALA A 51 2.62 -1.36 26.49
N VAL A 52 2.19 -2.43 25.81
CA VAL A 52 1.07 -3.27 26.26
C VAL A 52 1.39 -3.92 27.61
N ILE A 53 2.56 -4.54 27.75
CA ILE A 53 2.97 -5.24 28.99
C ILE A 53 3.17 -4.24 30.14
N ASP A 54 3.75 -3.08 29.86
CA ASP A 54 3.92 -2.01 30.86
C ASP A 54 2.56 -1.54 31.41
N THR A 55 1.53 -1.48 30.56
CA THR A 55 0.16 -1.14 30.96
C THR A 55 -0.40 -2.19 31.93
N LEU A 56 -0.23 -3.48 31.64
CA LEU A 56 -0.68 -4.57 32.53
C LEU A 56 0.07 -4.54 33.86
N THR A 57 1.40 -4.41 33.84
CA THR A 57 2.21 -4.40 35.07
C THR A 57 1.95 -3.22 35.99
N LYS A 58 1.47 -2.10 35.43
CA LYS A 58 1.03 -0.92 36.19
C LYS A 58 -0.43 -1.00 36.62
N ASN A 59 -1.13 -2.03 36.24
CA ASN A 59 -2.57 -2.18 36.42
C ASN A 59 -3.37 -0.98 35.87
N PHE A 60 -2.89 -0.38 34.78
CA PHE A 60 -3.59 0.69 34.07
C PHE A 60 -4.65 0.12 33.15
N PRO A 61 -5.74 0.87 32.87
CA PRO A 61 -6.76 0.40 31.94
C PRO A 61 -6.18 0.19 30.54
N LEU A 62 -6.32 -1.02 30.04
CA LEU A 62 -6.06 -1.31 28.61
C LEU A 62 -7.34 -1.04 27.82
N ASN A 63 -7.19 -0.47 26.60
CA ASN A 63 -8.35 -0.25 25.74
C ASN A 63 -9.15 -1.52 25.54
N VAL A 64 -10.48 -1.40 25.55
CA VAL A 64 -11.42 -2.49 25.33
C VAL A 64 -11.14 -3.26 24.05
N MET A 65 -11.50 -4.54 24.06
CA MET A 65 -11.39 -5.44 22.91
C MET A 65 -12.77 -5.84 22.41
N TYR A 66 -12.88 -6.22 21.15
CA TYR A 66 -14.15 -6.63 20.55
C TYR A 66 -13.99 -7.99 19.89
N TRP A 67 -14.83 -8.94 20.31
CA TRP A 67 -14.88 -10.30 19.78
C TRP A 67 -16.24 -10.56 19.14
N ALA A 68 -16.25 -11.06 17.91
CA ALA A 68 -17.47 -11.53 17.28
C ALA A 68 -17.80 -12.95 17.75
N VAL A 69 -19.07 -13.18 18.09
CA VAL A 69 -19.59 -14.52 18.35
C VAL A 69 -19.90 -15.17 17.00
N ARG A 70 -19.35 -16.36 16.76
CA ARG A 70 -19.61 -17.19 15.57
C ARG A 70 -20.82 -18.09 15.79
N ASP A 71 -21.38 -18.60 14.70
CA ASP A 71 -22.54 -19.50 14.73
C ASP A 71 -22.21 -20.86 15.39
N ASP A 72 -20.94 -21.26 15.36
CA ASP A 72 -20.42 -22.47 16.00
C ASP A 72 -20.17 -22.33 17.53
N GLY A 73 -20.45 -21.14 18.09
CA GLY A 73 -20.21 -20.80 19.49
C GLY A 73 -18.75 -20.42 19.81
N ASN A 74 -17.89 -20.39 18.83
CA ASN A 74 -16.53 -19.85 18.93
C ASN A 74 -16.52 -18.34 18.77
N PHE A 75 -15.33 -17.74 18.90
CA PHE A 75 -15.13 -16.30 18.83
C PHE A 75 -14.05 -15.94 17.84
N GLU A 76 -14.12 -14.72 17.31
CA GLU A 76 -13.05 -14.14 16.53
C GLU A 76 -12.80 -12.69 16.95
N VAL A 77 -11.55 -12.28 16.99
CA VAL A 77 -11.18 -10.91 17.34
C VAL A 77 -11.62 -9.97 16.23
N ILE A 78 -12.43 -8.96 16.56
CA ILE A 78 -12.77 -7.84 15.68
C ILE A 78 -11.73 -6.71 15.85
N ASP A 79 -11.52 -6.26 17.10
CA ASP A 79 -10.46 -5.31 17.47
C ASP A 79 -9.71 -5.76 18.71
N GLY A 80 -8.45 -5.36 18.80
CA GLY A 80 -7.55 -5.75 19.88
C GLY A 80 -6.57 -6.88 19.52
N GLN A 81 -6.54 -7.34 18.27
CA GLN A 81 -5.64 -8.39 17.79
C GLN A 81 -4.19 -8.19 18.22
N GLN A 82 -3.63 -7.01 17.98
CA GLN A 82 -2.22 -6.73 18.27
C GLN A 82 -1.92 -6.77 19.77
N ARG A 83 -2.81 -6.24 20.59
CA ARG A 83 -2.75 -6.27 22.06
C ARG A 83 -2.85 -7.70 22.56
N THR A 84 -3.82 -8.45 22.07
CA THR A 84 -4.04 -9.87 22.41
C THR A 84 -2.79 -10.71 22.11
N ILE A 85 -2.23 -10.60 20.90
CA ILE A 85 -1.03 -11.34 20.52
C ILE A 85 0.16 -10.93 21.39
N SER A 86 0.37 -9.64 21.67
CA SER A 86 1.45 -9.18 22.53
C SER A 86 1.37 -9.77 23.95
N ILE A 87 0.17 -9.81 24.54
CA ILE A 87 -0.07 -10.41 25.85
C ILE A 87 0.27 -11.91 25.81
N CYS A 88 -0.27 -12.64 24.83
CA CYS A 88 -0.05 -14.07 24.69
C CYS A 88 1.43 -14.40 24.46
N GLN A 89 2.11 -13.69 23.56
CA GLN A 89 3.53 -13.85 23.30
C GLN A 89 4.38 -13.63 24.57
N TYR A 90 4.06 -12.61 25.38
CA TYR A 90 4.80 -12.36 26.61
C TYR A 90 4.63 -13.50 27.62
N VAL A 91 3.40 -13.92 27.86
CA VAL A 91 3.10 -15.06 28.78
C VAL A 91 3.74 -16.36 28.28
N SER A 92 3.89 -16.51 26.97
CA SER A 92 4.59 -17.66 26.35
C SER A 92 6.11 -17.52 26.34
N ASN A 93 6.66 -16.44 26.89
CA ASN A 93 8.10 -16.13 26.93
C ASN A 93 8.75 -15.83 25.57
N ASP A 94 8.00 -15.33 24.59
CA ASP A 94 8.50 -15.08 23.23
C ASP A 94 9.29 -13.76 23.11
N PHE A 95 9.20 -12.85 24.10
CA PHE A 95 10.01 -11.63 24.14
C PHE A 95 10.27 -11.13 25.58
N PHE A 96 11.16 -10.15 25.70
CA PHE A 96 11.57 -9.57 26.99
C PHE A 96 10.83 -8.27 27.29
N TYR A 97 10.45 -8.10 28.56
CA TYR A 97 10.02 -6.83 29.12
C TYR A 97 10.97 -6.47 30.27
N LYS A 98 11.68 -5.33 30.17
CA LYS A 98 12.71 -4.92 31.15
C LYS A 98 13.73 -6.03 31.45
N ASP A 99 14.26 -6.62 30.40
CA ASP A 99 15.24 -7.70 30.44
C ASP A 99 14.76 -9.02 31.10
N MET A 100 13.47 -9.16 31.36
CA MET A 100 12.88 -10.37 31.94
C MET A 100 11.81 -10.97 31.04
N THR A 101 11.82 -12.29 30.89
CA THR A 101 10.69 -13.03 30.34
C THR A 101 9.60 -13.18 31.43
N PHE A 102 8.40 -13.55 31.05
CA PHE A 102 7.31 -13.79 32.01
C PHE A 102 7.69 -14.82 33.07
N ALA A 103 8.33 -15.94 32.67
CA ALA A 103 8.75 -17.01 33.58
C ALA A 103 9.81 -16.55 34.60
N ASN A 104 10.56 -15.51 34.31
CA ASN A 104 11.60 -14.97 35.20
C ASN A 104 11.08 -13.87 36.15
N LEU A 105 9.81 -13.50 36.05
CA LEU A 105 9.20 -12.57 36.99
C LEU A 105 9.00 -13.21 38.38
N PRO A 106 9.03 -12.41 39.47
CA PRO A 106 8.55 -12.87 40.78
C PRO A 106 7.12 -13.38 40.69
N THR A 107 6.75 -14.41 41.52
CA THR A 107 5.47 -15.09 41.47
C THR A 107 4.28 -14.13 41.65
N ASP A 108 4.41 -13.15 42.55
CA ASP A 108 3.40 -12.12 42.76
C ASP A 108 3.14 -11.25 41.52
N LYS A 109 4.19 -11.01 40.71
CA LYS A 109 4.09 -10.29 39.45
C LYS A 109 3.49 -11.12 38.33
N GLN A 110 3.81 -12.41 38.29
CA GLN A 110 3.17 -13.33 37.35
C GLN A 110 1.65 -13.42 37.64
N GLU A 111 1.28 -13.61 38.91
CA GLU A 111 -0.12 -13.65 39.36
C GLU A 111 -0.85 -12.35 39.02
N GLN A 112 -0.23 -11.17 39.31
CA GLN A 112 -0.79 -9.87 38.99
C GLN A 112 -1.12 -9.74 37.47
N ILE A 113 -0.24 -10.22 36.60
CA ILE A 113 -0.46 -10.18 35.15
C ILE A 113 -1.55 -11.17 34.73
N LEU A 114 -1.53 -12.40 35.26
CA LEU A 114 -2.50 -13.44 34.91
C LEU A 114 -3.93 -13.08 35.37
N GLU A 115 -4.07 -12.45 36.52
CA GLU A 115 -5.35 -12.00 37.06
C GLU A 115 -5.85 -10.67 36.48
N TYR A 116 -5.01 -9.97 35.67
CA TYR A 116 -5.43 -8.73 35.06
C TYR A 116 -6.67 -8.93 34.17
N LYS A 117 -7.68 -8.06 34.38
CA LYS A 117 -8.98 -8.16 33.72
C LYS A 117 -9.00 -7.34 32.44
N LEU A 118 -9.17 -8.03 31.34
CA LEU A 118 -9.39 -7.46 30.02
C LEU A 118 -10.88 -7.20 29.84
N MET A 119 -11.21 -5.99 29.39
CA MET A 119 -12.59 -5.61 29.07
C MET A 119 -12.88 -5.99 27.62
N VAL A 120 -13.80 -6.95 27.42
CA VAL A 120 -14.09 -7.51 26.10
C VAL A 120 -15.58 -7.40 25.79
N TYR A 121 -15.91 -6.75 24.68
CA TYR A 121 -17.26 -6.75 24.14
C TYR A 121 -17.48 -7.96 23.24
N PHE A 122 -18.46 -8.79 23.59
CA PHE A 122 -18.94 -9.90 22.78
C PHE A 122 -20.04 -9.40 21.85
N CYS A 123 -19.76 -9.43 20.54
CA CYS A 123 -20.63 -8.88 19.50
C CYS A 123 -21.32 -10.02 18.75
N SER A 124 -22.65 -10.14 18.85
CA SER A 124 -23.47 -11.09 18.11
C SER A 124 -24.44 -10.38 17.19
N GLY A 125 -24.68 -10.94 16.00
CA GLY A 125 -25.55 -10.35 14.99
C GLY A 125 -25.24 -10.85 13.60
N LYS A 126 -25.89 -10.27 12.59
CA LYS A 126 -25.67 -10.63 11.18
C LYS A 126 -24.25 -10.24 10.73
N PRO A 127 -23.66 -10.98 9.78
CA PRO A 127 -22.32 -10.65 9.26
C PRO A 127 -22.17 -9.20 8.79
N SER A 128 -23.19 -8.63 8.11
CA SER A 128 -23.18 -7.23 7.67
C SER A 128 -23.12 -6.23 8.83
N GLU A 129 -23.88 -6.47 9.91
CA GLU A 129 -23.87 -5.60 11.09
C GLU A 129 -22.53 -5.65 11.84
N LYS A 130 -21.88 -6.83 11.87
CA LYS A 130 -20.54 -6.99 12.45
C LYS A 130 -19.49 -6.23 11.63
N LEU A 131 -19.61 -6.23 10.30
CA LEU A 131 -18.71 -5.52 9.39
C LEU A 131 -18.86 -3.99 9.50
N ASP A 132 -20.10 -3.49 9.50
CA ASP A 132 -20.38 -2.06 9.68
C ASP A 132 -19.80 -1.57 11.02
N TRP A 133 -19.92 -2.39 12.06
CA TRP A 133 -19.34 -2.10 13.36
C TRP A 133 -17.80 -2.15 13.34
N PHE A 134 -17.22 -3.13 12.67
CA PHE A 134 -15.77 -3.24 12.49
C PHE A 134 -15.17 -2.03 11.80
N GLU A 135 -15.82 -1.50 10.75
CA GLU A 135 -15.42 -0.25 10.12
C GLU A 135 -15.48 0.93 11.10
N THR A 136 -16.51 0.98 11.92
CA THR A 136 -16.74 2.08 12.88
C THR A 136 -15.69 2.13 13.99
N ILE A 137 -15.34 0.98 14.60
CA ILE A 137 -14.43 0.94 15.76
C ILE A 137 -12.95 1.11 15.38
N ASN A 138 -12.56 0.79 14.14
CA ASN A 138 -11.18 0.93 13.70
C ASN A 138 -10.72 2.38 13.50
N ILE A 139 -11.59 3.37 13.70
CA ILE A 139 -11.26 4.80 13.60
C ILE A 139 -10.28 5.26 14.70
N ALA A 140 -10.19 4.55 15.84
CA ALA A 140 -9.45 5.01 17.04
C ALA A 140 -8.07 4.36 17.27
N GLY A 141 -7.58 3.49 16.37
CA GLY A 141 -6.33 2.75 16.53
C GLY A 141 -5.37 2.88 15.36
N LYS A 142 -4.53 1.86 15.15
CA LYS A 142 -3.71 1.75 13.92
C LYS A 142 -4.66 1.46 12.76
N VAL A 143 -5.05 2.53 12.06
CA VAL A 143 -6.09 2.52 11.02
C VAL A 143 -5.83 1.40 10.01
N LEU A 144 -6.85 0.59 9.75
CA LEU A 144 -6.80 -0.42 8.69
C LEU A 144 -6.71 0.25 7.32
N THR A 145 -5.98 -0.37 6.42
CA THR A 145 -6.03 0.03 5.02
C THR A 145 -7.38 -0.33 4.41
N GLU A 146 -7.76 0.33 3.33
CA GLU A 146 -8.99 -0.02 2.62
C GLU A 146 -9.03 -1.48 2.18
N GLN A 147 -7.87 -2.05 1.83
CA GLN A 147 -7.82 -3.46 1.45
C GLN A 147 -7.98 -4.40 2.65
N GLU A 148 -7.47 -4.03 3.83
CA GLU A 148 -7.73 -4.80 5.06
C GLU A 148 -9.23 -4.83 5.38
N LEU A 149 -9.94 -3.71 5.18
CA LEU A 149 -11.40 -3.63 5.32
C LEU A 149 -12.12 -4.49 4.26
N ARG A 150 -11.72 -4.38 2.99
CA ARG A 150 -12.30 -5.21 1.91
C ARG A 150 -12.10 -6.71 2.17
N ASN A 151 -10.95 -7.11 2.71
CA ASN A 151 -10.69 -8.50 3.07
C ASN A 151 -11.65 -9.02 4.15
N ALA A 152 -12.12 -8.15 5.05
CA ALA A 152 -13.14 -8.50 6.04
C ALA A 152 -14.54 -8.62 5.39
N VAL A 153 -14.91 -7.66 4.55
CA VAL A 153 -16.21 -7.65 3.84
C VAL A 153 -16.38 -8.87 2.92
N TYR A 154 -15.34 -9.16 2.14
CA TYR A 154 -15.34 -10.26 1.17
C TYR A 154 -14.57 -11.48 1.69
N SER A 155 -14.64 -11.73 3.01
CA SER A 155 -13.98 -12.90 3.60
C SER A 155 -14.52 -14.19 2.99
N GLY A 156 -13.60 -15.13 2.69
CA GLY A 156 -13.92 -16.39 2.04
C GLY A 156 -12.67 -17.18 1.66
N SER A 157 -12.87 -18.31 0.99
CA SER A 157 -11.80 -19.19 0.53
C SER A 157 -10.82 -18.49 -0.39
N TRP A 158 -11.33 -17.67 -1.30
CA TRP A 158 -10.52 -16.93 -2.26
C TRP A 158 -9.56 -15.92 -1.58
N VAL A 159 -10.06 -15.07 -0.68
CA VAL A 159 -9.21 -14.08 0.05
C VAL A 159 -8.16 -14.81 0.88
N SER A 160 -8.52 -15.91 1.53
CA SER A 160 -7.59 -16.71 2.33
C SER A 160 -6.45 -17.29 1.49
N ASP A 161 -6.77 -17.78 0.29
CA ASP A 161 -5.77 -18.27 -0.65
C ASP A 161 -4.94 -17.14 -1.27
N ALA A 162 -5.55 -16.02 -1.68
CA ALA A 162 -4.85 -14.85 -2.22
C ALA A 162 -3.78 -14.33 -1.25
N LYS A 163 -4.07 -14.30 0.05
CA LYS A 163 -3.09 -13.86 1.07
C LYS A 163 -1.84 -14.74 1.12
N ARG A 164 -1.88 -16.01 0.71
CA ARG A 164 -0.69 -16.88 0.63
C ARG A 164 0.32 -16.38 -0.40
N TYR A 165 -0.16 -15.74 -1.47
CA TYR A 165 0.69 -15.22 -2.54
C TYR A 165 1.16 -13.78 -2.29
N PHE A 166 0.35 -12.96 -1.63
CA PHE A 166 0.57 -11.52 -1.59
C PHE A 166 0.89 -10.95 -0.20
N SER A 167 0.47 -11.63 0.89
CA SER A 167 0.44 -10.96 2.20
C SER A 167 1.11 -11.73 3.33
N LYS A 168 1.21 -13.07 3.24
CA LYS A 168 1.85 -13.88 4.28
C LYS A 168 3.37 -13.73 4.26
N ASN A 169 4.02 -13.97 5.40
CA ASN A 169 5.47 -13.89 5.51
C ASN A 169 6.19 -14.94 4.63
N SER A 170 5.58 -16.10 4.46
CA SER A 170 6.06 -17.22 3.62
C SER A 170 5.77 -17.04 2.12
N ARG A 171 5.13 -15.95 1.70
CA ARG A 171 4.76 -15.70 0.31
C ARG A 171 5.96 -15.68 -0.65
N PRO A 172 5.74 -16.00 -1.93
CA PRO A 172 6.72 -15.74 -2.97
C PRO A 172 7.05 -14.25 -3.06
N LYS A 173 8.34 -13.91 -3.19
CA LYS A 173 8.81 -12.52 -3.28
C LYS A 173 8.94 -12.00 -4.71
N ILE A 174 8.21 -12.60 -5.64
CA ILE A 174 8.19 -12.18 -7.04
C ILE A 174 7.58 -10.77 -7.12
N GLY A 175 8.32 -9.86 -7.72
CA GLY A 175 7.85 -8.48 -7.96
C GLY A 175 8.03 -7.50 -6.82
N ASP A 176 8.59 -7.88 -5.67
CA ASP A 176 8.81 -6.98 -4.52
C ASP A 176 9.61 -5.73 -4.89
N GLU A 177 10.57 -5.88 -5.82
CA GLU A 177 11.38 -4.77 -6.33
C GLU A 177 10.59 -3.77 -7.17
N TYR A 178 9.43 -4.17 -7.72
CA TYR A 178 8.60 -3.33 -8.58
C TYR A 178 7.44 -2.66 -7.85
N LEU A 179 7.06 -3.16 -6.66
CA LEU A 179 5.90 -2.68 -5.90
C LEU A 179 6.30 -1.71 -4.79
N ASN A 180 5.49 -0.68 -4.58
CA ASN A 180 5.51 0.12 -3.37
C ASN A 180 4.55 -0.47 -2.33
N GLY A 181 4.75 -0.08 -1.06
CA GLY A 181 3.89 -0.47 0.04
C GLY A 181 4.39 -1.70 0.81
N SER A 182 3.50 -2.29 1.59
CA SER A 182 3.78 -3.39 2.51
C SER A 182 2.82 -4.57 2.26
N ALA A 183 3.38 -5.75 2.03
CA ALA A 183 2.60 -6.98 1.89
C ALA A 183 1.75 -7.25 3.15
N ASN A 184 2.31 -7.03 4.35
CA ASN A 184 1.61 -7.23 5.62
C ASN A 184 0.40 -6.30 5.80
N ARG A 185 0.42 -5.13 5.13
CA ARG A 185 -0.70 -4.17 5.10
C ARG A 185 -1.65 -4.42 3.93
N GLN A 186 -1.55 -5.55 3.27
CA GLN A 186 -2.37 -6.01 2.14
C GLN A 186 -2.23 -5.15 0.86
N GLU A 187 -1.28 -4.21 0.81
CA GLU A 187 -1.13 -3.27 -0.31
C GLU A 187 -0.69 -3.98 -1.61
N TYR A 188 0.04 -5.10 -1.52
CA TYR A 188 0.40 -5.90 -2.71
C TYR A 188 -0.80 -6.66 -3.26
N LEU A 189 -1.66 -7.18 -2.38
CA LEU A 189 -2.92 -7.80 -2.79
C LEU A 189 -3.84 -6.77 -3.45
N GLU A 190 -4.00 -5.61 -2.82
CA GLU A 190 -4.79 -4.49 -3.37
C GLU A 190 -4.33 -4.14 -4.78
N LYS A 191 -3.00 -3.97 -4.96
CA LYS A 191 -2.43 -3.59 -6.25
C LYS A 191 -2.67 -4.65 -7.33
N ALA A 192 -2.52 -5.92 -7.00
CA ALA A 192 -2.78 -7.00 -7.95
C ALA A 192 -4.26 -7.06 -8.36
N ILE A 193 -5.19 -6.87 -7.40
CA ILE A 193 -6.63 -6.83 -7.69
C ILE A 193 -6.98 -5.58 -8.51
N ASP A 194 -6.45 -4.42 -8.17
CA ASP A 194 -6.63 -3.16 -8.87
C ASP A 194 -6.27 -3.31 -10.36
N TRP A 195 -5.13 -3.91 -10.64
CA TRP A 195 -4.64 -4.14 -12.00
C TRP A 195 -5.49 -5.10 -12.82
N ILE A 196 -5.86 -6.26 -12.27
CA ILE A 196 -6.65 -7.27 -12.99
C ILE A 196 -8.09 -6.80 -13.21
N SER A 197 -8.62 -6.01 -12.27
CA SER A 197 -9.99 -5.53 -12.31
C SER A 197 -10.16 -4.17 -12.98
N GLU A 198 -9.05 -3.54 -13.44
CA GLU A 198 -9.05 -2.20 -14.01
C GLU A 198 -9.76 -1.17 -13.09
N GLY A 199 -9.41 -1.20 -11.79
CA GLY A 199 -9.95 -0.32 -10.76
C GLY A 199 -11.24 -0.79 -10.09
N LYS A 200 -11.85 -1.91 -10.54
CA LYS A 200 -13.12 -2.42 -10.01
C LYS A 200 -12.93 -3.45 -8.89
N ILE A 201 -12.12 -3.09 -7.88
CA ILE A 201 -11.67 -3.99 -6.81
C ILE A 201 -12.86 -4.68 -6.10
N LYS A 202 -13.89 -3.92 -5.71
CA LYS A 202 -15.06 -4.44 -4.96
C LYS A 202 -15.84 -5.46 -5.78
N GLU A 203 -16.07 -5.17 -7.06
CA GLU A 203 -16.79 -6.07 -7.97
C GLU A 203 -16.02 -7.38 -8.17
N TYR A 204 -14.70 -7.28 -8.37
CA TYR A 204 -13.83 -8.44 -8.54
C TYR A 204 -13.81 -9.32 -7.28
N MET A 205 -13.64 -8.73 -6.09
CA MET A 205 -13.63 -9.46 -4.82
C MET A 205 -14.99 -10.11 -4.51
N SER A 206 -16.09 -9.41 -4.78
CA SER A 206 -17.45 -9.95 -4.59
C SER A 206 -17.71 -11.15 -5.50
N LYS A 207 -17.31 -11.05 -6.78
CA LYS A 207 -17.49 -12.14 -7.76
C LYS A 207 -16.71 -13.39 -7.37
N ASN A 208 -15.50 -13.23 -6.86
CA ASN A 208 -14.59 -14.34 -6.58
C ASN A 208 -14.66 -14.82 -5.12
N GLN A 209 -15.43 -14.20 -4.24
CA GLN A 209 -15.43 -14.40 -2.78
C GLN A 209 -15.40 -15.87 -2.35
N PHE A 210 -16.19 -16.72 -3.02
CA PHE A 210 -16.36 -18.13 -2.67
C PHE A 210 -15.62 -19.08 -3.60
N GLU A 211 -14.81 -18.56 -4.53
CA GLU A 211 -13.95 -19.40 -5.36
C GLU A 211 -12.93 -20.13 -4.47
N SER A 212 -12.57 -21.33 -4.85
CA SER A 212 -11.71 -22.22 -4.06
C SER A 212 -10.26 -21.74 -3.93
N ASN A 213 -9.79 -20.92 -4.88
CA ASN A 213 -8.42 -20.42 -4.94
C ASN A 213 -8.31 -19.09 -5.70
N ALA A 214 -7.18 -18.42 -5.56
CA ALA A 214 -6.83 -17.17 -6.23
C ALA A 214 -5.80 -17.35 -7.35
N ASN A 215 -5.74 -18.53 -7.98
CA ASN A 215 -4.74 -18.84 -8.99
C ASN A 215 -4.81 -17.91 -10.20
N GLU A 216 -6.00 -17.49 -10.64
CA GLU A 216 -6.18 -16.53 -11.73
C GLU A 216 -5.44 -15.23 -11.44
N LEU A 217 -5.66 -14.65 -10.25
CA LEU A 217 -4.99 -13.43 -9.82
C LEU A 217 -3.47 -13.60 -9.75
N TRP A 218 -3.02 -14.74 -9.21
CA TRP A 218 -1.60 -15.01 -9.08
C TRP A 218 -0.91 -15.18 -10.43
N LEU A 219 -1.48 -15.94 -11.36
CA LEU A 219 -0.95 -16.12 -12.71
C LEU A 219 -0.94 -14.80 -13.49
N TYR A 220 -1.99 -14.00 -13.36
CA TYR A 220 -2.01 -12.66 -13.94
C TYR A 220 -0.86 -11.80 -13.39
N PHE A 221 -0.69 -11.74 -12.08
CA PHE A 221 0.40 -10.97 -11.47
C PHE A 221 1.79 -11.45 -11.95
N GLN A 222 2.00 -12.75 -11.98
CA GLN A 222 3.25 -13.32 -12.54
C GLN A 222 3.46 -12.91 -14.00
N SER A 223 2.40 -12.91 -14.80
CA SER A 223 2.47 -12.49 -16.22
C SER A 223 2.87 -11.02 -16.33
N VAL A 224 2.32 -10.13 -15.50
CA VAL A 224 2.72 -8.72 -15.42
C VAL A 224 4.21 -8.61 -15.12
N ILE A 225 4.68 -9.24 -14.05
CA ILE A 225 6.09 -9.11 -13.63
C ILE A 225 7.05 -9.73 -14.67
N ASN A 226 6.68 -10.85 -15.28
CA ASN A 226 7.48 -11.47 -16.32
C ASN A 226 7.56 -10.58 -17.57
N TRP A 227 6.44 -9.98 -17.97
CA TRP A 227 6.42 -9.01 -19.06
C TRP A 227 7.33 -7.82 -18.79
N VAL A 228 7.29 -7.26 -17.56
CA VAL A 228 8.20 -6.18 -17.17
C VAL A 228 9.67 -6.59 -17.31
N LYS A 229 10.03 -7.79 -16.83
CA LYS A 229 11.41 -8.30 -16.88
C LYS A 229 11.90 -8.55 -18.31
N VAL A 230 11.01 -8.97 -19.19
CA VAL A 230 11.34 -9.21 -20.62
C VAL A 230 11.44 -7.90 -21.38
N THR A 231 10.53 -6.97 -21.15
CA THR A 231 10.48 -5.69 -21.86
C THR A 231 11.58 -4.73 -21.36
N PHE A 232 11.88 -4.77 -20.04
CA PHE A 232 12.85 -3.90 -19.38
C PHE A 232 13.86 -4.75 -18.59
N PRO A 233 14.83 -5.38 -19.26
CA PRO A 233 15.72 -6.36 -18.62
C PRO A 233 16.67 -5.80 -17.58
N LYS A 234 16.98 -4.49 -17.65
CA LYS A 234 17.83 -3.81 -16.68
C LYS A 234 16.99 -3.14 -15.60
N TYR A 235 17.00 -3.72 -14.40
CA TYR A 235 16.33 -3.13 -13.26
C TYR A 235 16.95 -1.79 -12.84
N ARG A 236 16.10 -0.81 -12.55
CA ARG A 236 16.45 0.48 -11.94
C ARG A 236 15.46 0.78 -10.79
N LYS A 237 15.93 1.52 -9.77
CA LYS A 237 15.09 1.88 -8.61
C LYS A 237 13.83 2.69 -8.99
N GLU A 238 13.88 3.43 -10.09
CA GLU A 238 12.78 4.20 -10.65
C GLU A 238 11.62 3.32 -11.13
N MET A 239 11.87 2.03 -11.37
CA MET A 239 10.84 1.05 -11.75
C MET A 239 9.90 0.72 -10.57
N LYS A 240 10.34 0.99 -9.34
CA LYS A 240 9.55 0.70 -8.15
C LYS A 240 8.34 1.63 -8.04
N GLY A 241 7.14 1.05 -7.97
CA GLY A 241 5.87 1.75 -7.80
C GLY A 241 5.31 2.36 -9.08
N ILE A 242 5.72 1.87 -10.24
CA ILE A 242 5.05 2.10 -11.52
C ILE A 242 3.79 1.21 -11.58
N GLU A 243 2.74 1.68 -12.25
CA GLU A 243 1.49 0.95 -12.43
C GLU A 243 1.65 -0.12 -13.55
N TRP A 244 2.49 -1.12 -13.26
CA TRP A 244 2.90 -2.13 -14.26
C TRP A 244 1.75 -2.94 -14.83
N GLY A 245 0.72 -3.22 -14.03
CA GLY A 245 -0.45 -3.94 -14.53
C GLY A 245 -1.26 -3.11 -15.52
N VAL A 246 -1.35 -1.79 -15.34
CA VAL A 246 -2.00 -0.89 -16.30
C VAL A 246 -1.23 -0.91 -17.62
N LEU A 247 0.09 -0.77 -17.58
CA LEU A 247 0.93 -0.83 -18.78
C LEU A 247 0.88 -2.20 -19.45
N TYR A 248 0.90 -3.27 -18.65
CA TYR A 248 0.74 -4.63 -19.16
C TYR A 248 -0.58 -4.81 -19.91
N ASN A 249 -1.70 -4.40 -19.31
CA ASN A 249 -3.02 -4.54 -19.92
C ASN A 249 -3.11 -3.80 -21.26
N GLU A 250 -2.47 -2.64 -21.38
CA GLU A 250 -2.46 -1.81 -22.60
C GLU A 250 -1.51 -2.37 -23.66
N PHE A 251 -0.30 -2.79 -23.27
CA PHE A 251 0.83 -3.01 -24.20
C PHE A 251 1.33 -4.47 -24.32
N LYS A 252 0.71 -5.43 -23.63
CA LYS A 252 1.17 -6.85 -23.59
C LYS A 252 1.19 -7.55 -24.96
N ASN A 253 0.41 -7.06 -25.91
CA ASN A 253 0.31 -7.64 -27.26
C ASN A 253 1.26 -6.98 -28.27
N ASP A 254 1.91 -5.90 -27.89
CA ASP A 254 2.84 -5.17 -28.74
C ASP A 254 4.21 -5.87 -28.74
N LYS A 255 4.89 -5.74 -29.86
CA LYS A 255 6.26 -6.29 -30.01
C LYS A 255 7.26 -5.21 -29.65
N TRP A 256 8.00 -5.44 -28.58
CA TRP A 256 9.01 -4.51 -28.10
C TRP A 256 10.41 -5.03 -28.39
N ASP A 257 11.28 -4.17 -28.91
CA ASP A 257 12.71 -4.42 -28.95
C ASP A 257 13.32 -3.96 -27.61
N ALA A 258 13.58 -4.90 -26.72
CA ALA A 258 14.10 -4.63 -25.39
C ALA A 258 15.46 -3.90 -25.42
N LYS A 259 16.28 -4.15 -26.46
CA LYS A 259 17.59 -3.48 -26.62
C LYS A 259 17.40 -2.02 -27.01
N ALA A 260 16.57 -1.74 -28.01
CA ALA A 260 16.26 -0.38 -28.44
C ALA A 260 15.61 0.45 -27.29
N LEU A 261 14.66 -0.19 -26.55
CA LEU A 261 14.07 0.44 -25.36
C LEU A 261 15.10 0.77 -24.28
N GLU A 262 16.05 -0.14 -24.03
CA GLU A 262 17.10 0.10 -23.01
C GLU A 262 18.05 1.22 -23.41
N GLU A 263 18.43 1.33 -24.69
CA GLU A 263 19.23 2.43 -25.21
C GLU A 263 18.50 3.76 -25.01
N GLU A 264 17.25 3.86 -25.44
CA GLU A 264 16.42 5.06 -25.28
C GLU A 264 16.22 5.44 -23.80
N ILE A 265 15.91 4.46 -22.92
CA ILE A 265 15.77 4.69 -21.47
C ILE A 265 17.08 5.24 -20.89
N THR A 266 18.22 4.73 -21.34
CA THR A 266 19.52 5.18 -20.84
C THR A 266 19.75 6.64 -21.22
N ASP A 267 19.46 7.04 -22.45
CA ASP A 267 19.60 8.42 -22.92
C ASP A 267 18.66 9.36 -22.14
N LEU A 268 17.40 8.98 -21.95
CA LEU A 268 16.42 9.74 -21.17
C LEU A 268 16.78 9.84 -19.67
N MET A 269 17.43 8.83 -19.11
CA MET A 269 17.92 8.88 -17.72
C MET A 269 19.06 9.90 -17.55
N LEU A 270 19.86 10.09 -18.57
CA LEU A 270 20.97 11.05 -18.58
C LEU A 270 20.51 12.46 -18.96
N ASP A 271 19.36 12.61 -19.61
CA ASP A 271 18.85 13.92 -20.02
C ASP A 271 18.42 14.76 -18.80
N GLU A 272 19.11 15.87 -18.56
CA GLU A 272 18.85 16.80 -17.44
C GLU A 272 17.48 17.49 -17.54
N ASP A 273 16.91 17.58 -18.72
CA ASP A 273 15.59 18.18 -18.94
C ASP A 273 14.45 17.25 -18.54
N VAL A 274 14.70 15.94 -18.44
CA VAL A 274 13.71 14.96 -17.96
C VAL A 274 13.68 14.94 -16.44
N SER A 275 12.69 15.60 -15.83
CA SER A 275 12.57 15.70 -14.38
C SER A 275 11.94 14.46 -13.74
N ASN A 276 10.97 13.82 -14.42
CA ASN A 276 10.30 12.62 -13.91
C ASN A 276 10.90 11.34 -14.50
N LYS A 277 11.91 10.80 -13.85
CA LYS A 277 12.58 9.57 -14.31
C LYS A 277 11.69 8.32 -14.31
N LYS A 278 10.68 8.23 -13.43
CA LYS A 278 9.67 7.16 -13.48
C LYS A 278 8.79 7.26 -14.73
N GLY A 279 8.50 8.47 -15.14
CA GLY A 279 7.70 8.75 -16.32
C GLY A 279 8.30 8.24 -17.63
N ILE A 280 9.62 7.99 -17.66
CA ILE A 280 10.33 7.43 -18.81
C ILE A 280 9.70 6.11 -19.25
N TYR A 281 9.36 5.22 -18.31
CA TYR A 281 8.76 3.92 -18.62
C TYR A 281 7.36 4.02 -19.24
N TYR A 282 6.60 5.05 -18.90
CA TYR A 282 5.33 5.36 -19.58
C TYR A 282 5.57 5.95 -20.96
N PHE A 283 6.52 6.88 -21.05
CA PHE A 283 6.83 7.59 -22.30
C PHE A 283 7.34 6.64 -23.41
N VAL A 284 8.26 5.75 -23.10
CA VAL A 284 8.82 4.83 -24.11
C VAL A 284 7.78 3.87 -24.68
N LEU A 285 6.68 3.63 -23.97
CA LEU A 285 5.57 2.80 -24.43
C LEU A 285 4.49 3.61 -25.17
N ASN A 286 4.08 4.79 -24.67
CA ASN A 286 2.93 5.51 -25.21
C ASN A 286 3.27 6.84 -25.91
N ARG A 287 4.55 7.24 -25.93
CA ARG A 287 5.09 8.44 -26.58
C ARG A 287 4.48 9.77 -26.10
N LYS A 288 3.90 9.80 -24.88
CA LYS A 288 3.31 11.03 -24.32
C LYS A 288 4.32 11.76 -23.45
N GLU A 289 4.89 12.86 -23.95
CA GLU A 289 5.91 13.69 -23.26
C GLU A 289 5.49 14.18 -21.88
N ARG A 290 4.19 14.34 -21.63
CA ARG A 290 3.66 14.75 -20.32
C ARG A 290 4.15 13.88 -19.15
N HIS A 291 4.53 12.62 -19.42
CA HIS A 291 5.06 11.71 -18.40
C HIS A 291 6.47 12.08 -17.94
N LEU A 292 7.23 12.74 -18.80
CA LEU A 292 8.63 13.09 -18.54
C LEU A 292 8.78 14.31 -17.64
N SER A 293 7.71 15.15 -17.54
CA SER A 293 7.77 16.44 -16.82
C SER A 293 9.00 17.24 -17.24
N ILE A 294 9.07 17.56 -18.53
CA ILE A 294 10.21 18.30 -19.09
C ILE A 294 10.42 19.59 -18.30
N ARG A 295 11.69 19.89 -18.00
CA ARG A 295 12.10 21.04 -17.21
C ARG A 295 11.56 22.34 -17.81
N ALA A 296 10.94 23.17 -16.97
CA ALA A 296 10.52 24.49 -17.40
C ALA A 296 11.70 25.48 -17.40
N PHE A 297 11.66 26.47 -18.27
CA PHE A 297 12.60 27.57 -18.24
C PHE A 297 12.56 28.32 -16.91
N SER A 298 13.73 28.63 -16.35
CA SER A 298 13.86 29.44 -15.13
C SER A 298 13.42 30.88 -15.38
N GLU A 299 13.08 31.61 -14.31
CA GLU A 299 12.71 33.03 -14.40
C GLU A 299 13.83 33.90 -15.02
N LYS A 300 15.09 33.50 -14.82
CA LYS A 300 16.24 34.16 -15.47
C LYS A 300 16.19 33.97 -16.98
N GLN A 301 16.02 32.75 -17.48
CA GLN A 301 15.92 32.43 -18.89
C GLN A 301 14.72 33.11 -19.56
N LYS A 302 13.57 33.12 -18.89
CA LYS A 302 12.37 33.85 -19.34
C LYS A 302 12.63 35.33 -19.51
N ARG A 303 13.27 35.97 -18.51
CA ARG A 303 13.61 37.38 -18.57
C ARG A 303 14.63 37.67 -19.68
N GLU A 304 15.67 36.85 -19.82
CA GLU A 304 16.64 36.98 -20.91
C GLU A 304 15.98 36.90 -22.29
N ALA A 305 15.06 35.95 -22.49
CA ALA A 305 14.30 35.83 -23.72
C ALA A 305 13.38 37.03 -23.96
N PHE A 306 12.67 37.50 -22.91
CA PHE A 306 11.81 38.68 -22.98
C PHE A 306 12.56 39.95 -23.36
N GLU A 307 13.70 40.23 -22.71
CA GLU A 307 14.53 41.41 -23.02
C GLU A 307 15.12 41.31 -24.43
N ARG A 308 15.60 40.15 -24.85
CA ARG A 308 16.10 39.88 -26.19
C ARG A 308 15.02 40.15 -27.25
N GLN A 309 13.76 39.82 -26.96
CA GLN A 309 12.62 40.04 -27.84
C GLN A 309 11.97 41.44 -27.67
N LYS A 310 12.45 42.26 -26.70
CA LYS A 310 11.87 43.57 -26.37
C LYS A 310 10.37 43.53 -26.03
N GLY A 311 9.92 42.42 -25.44
CA GLY A 311 8.51 42.16 -25.10
C GLY A 311 7.62 41.86 -26.31
N ILE A 312 8.17 41.57 -27.49
CA ILE A 312 7.40 41.28 -28.71
C ILE A 312 7.21 39.75 -28.82
N CYS A 313 5.96 39.31 -28.99
CA CYS A 313 5.64 37.93 -29.29
C CYS A 313 6.17 37.59 -30.69
N VAL A 314 7.00 36.54 -30.80
CA VAL A 314 7.62 36.15 -32.08
C VAL A 314 6.62 35.61 -33.11
N LYS A 315 5.40 35.27 -32.69
CA LYS A 315 4.37 34.68 -33.56
C LYS A 315 3.39 35.74 -34.11
N CYS A 316 2.78 36.55 -33.23
CA CYS A 316 1.84 37.60 -33.67
C CYS A 316 2.51 38.94 -33.90
N GLY A 317 3.74 39.20 -33.44
CA GLY A 317 4.44 40.44 -33.59
C GLY A 317 3.99 41.60 -32.70
N GLU A 318 3.01 41.35 -31.81
CA GLU A 318 2.49 42.34 -30.87
C GLU A 318 3.33 42.40 -29.58
N LYS A 319 3.31 43.56 -28.91
CA LYS A 319 4.05 43.83 -27.69
C LYS A 319 3.19 43.51 -26.46
N PHE A 320 3.79 42.82 -25.47
CA PHE A 320 3.15 42.38 -24.23
C PHE A 320 4.07 42.67 -23.03
N GLU A 321 3.48 42.71 -21.85
CA GLU A 321 4.23 42.70 -20.60
C GLU A 321 4.68 41.25 -20.24
N LEU A 322 5.74 41.13 -19.44
CA LEU A 322 6.34 39.82 -19.10
C LEU A 322 5.31 38.83 -18.52
N ASN A 323 4.36 39.33 -17.70
CA ASN A 323 3.31 38.49 -17.05
C ASN A 323 2.20 38.05 -18.03
N GLU A 324 2.16 38.62 -19.23
CA GLU A 324 1.21 38.27 -20.30
C GLU A 324 1.80 37.27 -21.28
N MET A 325 3.09 36.92 -21.11
CA MET A 325 3.83 36.01 -21.97
C MET A 325 4.22 34.73 -21.23
N GLU A 326 4.42 33.68 -21.97
CA GLU A 326 4.85 32.36 -21.49
C GLU A 326 6.10 31.93 -22.27
N ALA A 327 7.02 31.29 -21.53
CA ALA A 327 8.23 30.75 -22.16
C ALA A 327 7.90 29.44 -22.89
N ASP A 328 8.49 29.29 -24.06
CA ASP A 328 8.34 28.15 -24.94
C ASP A 328 9.67 27.80 -25.60
N HIS A 329 9.83 26.54 -26.02
CA HIS A 329 11.02 26.13 -26.76
C HIS A 329 10.94 26.56 -28.20
N ILE A 330 12.02 27.18 -28.74
CA ILE A 330 12.14 27.49 -30.17
C ILE A 330 12.15 26.17 -30.95
N THR A 331 13.08 25.28 -30.62
CA THR A 331 13.12 23.91 -31.10
C THR A 331 12.49 23.04 -30.00
N PRO A 332 11.39 22.33 -30.26
CA PRO A 332 10.75 21.45 -29.27
C PRO A 332 11.72 20.42 -28.72
N TRP A 333 11.48 19.97 -27.45
CA TRP A 333 12.33 18.98 -26.78
C TRP A 333 12.43 17.67 -27.59
N HIS A 334 11.32 17.18 -28.14
CA HIS A 334 11.28 15.93 -28.93
C HIS A 334 12.02 16.05 -30.28
N GLU A 335 12.35 17.27 -30.72
CA GLU A 335 13.17 17.54 -31.88
C GLU A 335 14.64 17.83 -31.50
N GLY A 336 15.01 17.51 -30.22
CA GLY A 336 16.38 17.71 -29.72
C GLY A 336 16.64 19.05 -29.05
N GLY A 337 15.64 19.94 -28.96
CA GLY A 337 15.76 21.22 -28.27
C GLY A 337 15.99 21.08 -26.78
N LYS A 338 16.95 21.79 -26.19
CA LYS A 338 17.25 21.77 -24.74
C LYS A 338 16.61 22.96 -24.04
N THR A 339 16.37 22.83 -22.73
CA THR A 339 15.87 23.92 -21.87
C THR A 339 17.01 24.87 -21.52
N ALA A 340 17.55 25.52 -22.55
CA ALA A 340 18.66 26.47 -22.49
C ALA A 340 18.21 27.88 -22.93
N ALA A 341 18.91 28.94 -22.48
CA ALA A 341 18.49 30.31 -22.69
C ALA A 341 18.40 30.70 -24.19
N ASP A 342 19.24 30.11 -25.02
CA ASP A 342 19.27 30.31 -26.48
C ASP A 342 18.08 29.64 -27.18
N ASN A 343 17.54 28.57 -26.61
CA ASN A 343 16.34 27.86 -27.08
C ASN A 343 15.03 28.35 -26.43
N CYS A 344 15.10 29.40 -25.61
CA CYS A 344 13.92 29.98 -24.96
C CYS A 344 13.34 31.12 -25.82
N GLN A 345 12.06 31.08 -26.12
CA GLN A 345 11.30 32.20 -26.69
C GLN A 345 10.11 32.55 -25.79
N MET A 346 9.67 33.81 -25.89
CA MET A 346 8.47 34.28 -25.22
C MET A 346 7.33 34.41 -26.23
N LEU A 347 6.22 33.77 -25.95
CA LEU A 347 4.98 33.86 -26.72
C LEU A 347 3.90 34.51 -25.88
N CYS A 348 2.97 35.25 -26.47
CA CYS A 348 1.76 35.63 -25.75
C CYS A 348 0.96 34.37 -25.36
N LYS A 349 0.20 34.43 -24.27
CA LYS A 349 -0.59 33.27 -23.78
C LYS A 349 -1.49 32.66 -24.85
N HIS A 350 -2.04 33.45 -25.74
CA HIS A 350 -2.88 32.97 -26.84
C HIS A 350 -2.07 32.11 -27.83
N ASP A 351 -0.96 32.61 -28.32
CA ASP A 351 -0.14 31.90 -29.31
C ASP A 351 0.53 30.66 -28.72
N ASN A 352 0.92 30.71 -27.44
CA ASN A 352 1.51 29.57 -26.76
C ASN A 352 0.48 28.41 -26.61
N ARG A 353 -0.76 28.74 -26.29
CA ARG A 353 -1.86 27.72 -26.24
C ARG A 353 -2.11 27.07 -27.58
N ILE A 354 -2.16 27.87 -28.66
CA ILE A 354 -2.34 27.34 -30.01
C ILE A 354 -1.16 26.42 -30.40
N LYS A 355 0.09 26.80 -30.08
CA LYS A 355 1.24 25.94 -30.33
C LYS A 355 1.23 24.65 -29.55
N SER A 356 0.74 24.68 -28.30
CA SER A 356 0.63 23.53 -27.41
C SER A 356 -0.57 22.62 -27.72
N GLY A 357 -1.38 22.93 -28.73
CA GLY A 357 -2.56 22.16 -29.11
C GLY A 357 -3.69 22.19 -28.08
N LYS A 358 -3.78 23.24 -27.26
CA LYS A 358 -4.81 23.43 -26.23
C LYS A 358 -5.83 24.52 -26.63
#